data_3ba44ce5a339cb585ae355c7634bafd7
#
_entry.id   3ba44ce5a339cb585ae355c7634bafd7
#
_cell.length_a   1.000
_cell.length_b   1.000
_cell.length_c   1.000
_cell.angle_alpha   90.00
_cell.angle_beta   90.00
_cell.angle_gamma   90.00
#
_symmetry.space_group_name_H-M   'P 1'
#
loop_
_entity.id
_entity.type
_entity.pdbx_description
1 polymer ?
#
loop_
_entity_poly.entity_id
_entity_poly.type
_entity_poly.pdbx_seq_one_letter_code
_entity_poly.pdbx_strand_id
1 'polypeptide(L)'
;MKKITRNFAAAALSLTLGAVSGQAIAEDSSKPIVIPTHNWSSQVVMAYVIGGIFESMGNNVEYVPADTQAVYEAIRNGDVTISHEVWQSTFGASFYNAMAKGGIIDAGTHAAMTLEEMGVPQYVIDDNLCPGLPNWEALANCPEVFATADSGGKGRWLEGPQSWHGTQMPERLAGLGLDD
;
A
#
# COMPACT_ATOMS: atom_id res chain seq x y z
N MET A 1 88.83 -20.47 -30.08
CA MET A 1 87.86 -19.46 -29.56
C MET A 1 86.49 -20.08 -29.52
N LYS A 2 86.03 -20.54 -28.35
CA LYS A 2 84.69 -21.19 -28.15
C LYS A 2 83.71 -20.13 -27.59
N LYS A 3 82.67 -19.85 -28.35
CA LYS A 3 81.57 -18.96 -27.86
C LYS A 3 80.59 -19.79 -26.99
N ILE A 4 80.41 -19.36 -25.75
CA ILE A 4 79.49 -19.93 -24.83
C ILE A 4 78.20 -19.13 -24.97
N THR A 5 77.14 -19.77 -25.50
CA THR A 5 75.76 -19.21 -25.51
C THR A 5 75.09 -19.57 -24.21
N ARG A 6 74.69 -18.56 -23.43
CA ARG A 6 73.92 -18.72 -22.20
C ARG A 6 72.41 -18.58 -22.59
N ASN A 7 71.71 -19.67 -22.46
CA ASN A 7 70.26 -19.68 -22.56
C ASN A 7 69.61 -19.17 -21.25
N PHE A 8 68.89 -18.06 -21.28
CA PHE A 8 68.06 -17.61 -20.18
C PHE A 8 66.69 -18.22 -20.41
N ALA A 9 66.32 -19.18 -19.56
CA ALA A 9 64.94 -19.64 -19.44
C ALA A 9 64.14 -18.64 -18.56
N ALA A 10 63.24 -17.92 -19.19
CA ALA A 10 62.28 -17.06 -18.45
C ALA A 10 61.10 -17.94 -17.98
N ALA A 11 61.05 -18.21 -16.70
CA ALA A 11 59.90 -18.83 -16.07
C ALA A 11 58.77 -17.77 -15.90
N ALA A 12 57.73 -17.85 -16.69
CA ALA A 12 56.54 -17.05 -16.52
C ALA A 12 55.71 -17.64 -15.39
N LEU A 13 55.68 -16.97 -14.25
CA LEU A 13 54.84 -17.29 -13.10
C LEU A 13 53.45 -16.72 -13.35
N SER A 14 52.51 -17.53 -13.83
CA SER A 14 51.11 -17.15 -14.01
C SER A 14 50.41 -17.11 -12.65
N LEU A 15 50.23 -15.92 -12.07
CA LEU A 15 49.33 -15.71 -10.95
C LEU A 15 47.89 -15.77 -11.45
N THR A 16 47.22 -16.89 -11.26
CA THR A 16 45.76 -16.98 -11.37
C THR A 16 45.14 -16.36 -10.12
N LEU A 17 44.75 -15.10 -10.19
CA LEU A 17 43.82 -14.54 -9.21
C LEU A 17 42.47 -15.25 -9.39
N GLY A 18 42.19 -16.23 -8.56
CA GLY A 18 40.85 -16.76 -8.39
C GLY A 18 39.97 -15.66 -7.81
N ALA A 19 39.11 -15.08 -8.65
CA ALA A 19 38.04 -14.24 -8.15
C ALA A 19 37.08 -15.12 -7.34
N VAL A 20 37.28 -15.15 -6.04
CA VAL A 20 36.24 -15.63 -5.11
C VAL A 20 35.13 -14.60 -5.19
N SER A 21 34.16 -14.83 -6.04
CA SER A 21 32.86 -14.14 -5.98
C SER A 21 32.21 -14.58 -4.66
N GLY A 22 32.55 -13.89 -3.58
CA GLY A 22 31.81 -13.96 -2.34
C GLY A 22 30.37 -13.54 -2.67
N GLN A 23 29.43 -14.49 -2.70
CA GLN A 23 28.03 -14.15 -2.59
C GLN A 23 27.91 -13.44 -1.25
N ALA A 24 27.63 -12.14 -1.29
CA ALA A 24 27.19 -11.43 -0.10
C ALA A 24 25.84 -12.06 0.27
N ILE A 25 25.87 -13.03 1.17
CA ILE A 25 24.66 -13.47 1.87
C ILE A 25 24.33 -12.25 2.73
N ALA A 26 23.26 -11.53 2.36
CA ALA A 26 22.71 -10.51 3.24
C ALA A 26 22.38 -11.20 4.55
N GLU A 27 23.07 -10.82 5.62
CA GLU A 27 22.77 -11.33 6.95
C GLU A 27 21.35 -10.86 7.29
N ASP A 28 20.44 -11.80 7.57
CA ASP A 28 19.09 -11.47 7.94
C ASP A 28 19.09 -10.57 9.18
N SER A 29 18.34 -9.49 9.11
CA SER A 29 18.26 -8.55 10.22
C SER A 29 17.66 -9.25 11.44
N SER A 30 18.32 -9.09 12.61
CA SER A 30 17.77 -9.55 13.89
C SER A 30 16.62 -8.66 14.41
N LYS A 31 16.34 -7.54 13.72
CA LYS A 31 15.23 -6.65 14.05
C LYS A 31 13.91 -7.33 13.68
N PRO A 32 12.84 -7.07 14.44
CA PRO A 32 11.53 -7.59 14.09
C PRO A 32 11.03 -7.02 12.75
N ILE A 33 10.22 -7.82 12.06
CA ILE A 33 9.41 -7.36 10.95
C ILE A 33 8.18 -6.68 11.55
N VAL A 34 8.09 -5.37 11.41
CA VAL A 34 6.99 -4.57 11.96
C VAL A 34 5.90 -4.43 10.90
N ILE A 35 4.72 -4.96 11.20
CA ILE A 35 3.55 -4.98 10.32
C ILE A 35 2.48 -4.07 10.90
N PRO A 36 1.94 -3.08 10.14
CA PRO A 36 0.90 -2.22 10.63
C PRO A 36 -0.44 -2.96 10.67
N THR A 37 -1.26 -2.63 11.66
CA THR A 37 -2.68 -3.00 11.70
C THR A 37 -3.51 -1.73 11.58
N HIS A 38 -4.37 -1.68 10.57
CA HIS A 38 -5.32 -0.61 10.35
C HIS A 38 -6.69 -0.95 10.96
N ASN A 39 -7.70 -0.18 10.65
CA ASN A 39 -9.03 -0.31 11.28
C ASN A 39 -10.09 -0.96 10.37
N TRP A 40 -9.69 -1.80 9.43
CA TRP A 40 -10.60 -2.64 8.66
C TRP A 40 -10.14 -4.10 8.62
N SER A 41 -11.11 -5.01 8.50
CA SER A 41 -10.92 -6.43 8.79
C SER A 41 -9.99 -7.16 7.82
N SER A 42 -10.04 -6.89 6.53
CA SER A 42 -9.18 -7.56 5.53
C SER A 42 -7.71 -7.32 5.83
N GLN A 43 -7.36 -6.06 6.11
CA GLN A 43 -6.00 -5.67 6.41
C GLN A 43 -5.50 -6.32 7.71
N VAL A 44 -6.32 -6.32 8.76
CA VAL A 44 -5.93 -6.94 10.04
C VAL A 44 -5.72 -8.44 9.88
N VAL A 45 -6.64 -9.13 9.21
CA VAL A 45 -6.50 -10.58 8.96
C VAL A 45 -5.24 -10.87 8.15
N MET A 46 -5.00 -10.12 7.08
CA MET A 46 -3.83 -10.33 6.23
C MET A 46 -2.52 -9.97 6.95
N ALA A 47 -2.51 -8.98 7.82
CA ALA A 47 -1.35 -8.68 8.67
C ALA A 47 -0.91 -9.91 9.47
N TYR A 48 -1.86 -10.58 10.14
CA TYR A 48 -1.56 -11.78 10.91
C TYR A 48 -1.21 -13.00 10.04
N VAL A 49 -1.80 -13.14 8.85
CA VAL A 49 -1.43 -14.20 7.90
C VAL A 49 0.02 -14.02 7.43
N ILE A 50 0.38 -12.82 7.01
CA ILE A 50 1.74 -12.50 6.54
C ILE A 50 2.74 -12.63 7.68
N GLY A 51 2.41 -12.11 8.86
CA GLY A 51 3.26 -12.23 10.03
C GLY A 51 3.51 -13.67 10.42
N GLY A 52 2.46 -14.51 10.45
CA GLY A 52 2.60 -15.94 10.72
C GLY A 52 3.49 -16.67 9.70
N ILE A 53 3.50 -16.23 8.44
CA ILE A 53 4.44 -16.76 7.44
C ILE A 53 5.87 -16.38 7.82
N PHE A 54 6.14 -15.12 8.16
CA PHE A 54 7.47 -14.69 8.59
C PHE A 54 7.94 -15.38 9.86
N GLU A 55 7.05 -15.56 10.85
CA GLU A 55 7.35 -16.32 12.07
C GLU A 55 7.70 -17.77 11.76
N SER A 56 6.99 -18.42 10.82
CA SER A 56 7.30 -19.79 10.39
C SER A 56 8.66 -19.91 9.69
N MET A 57 9.17 -18.81 9.15
CA MET A 57 10.51 -18.70 8.56
C MET A 57 11.61 -18.39 9.61
N GLY A 58 11.23 -18.20 10.88
CA GLY A 58 12.14 -17.91 11.97
C GLY A 58 12.39 -16.43 12.26
N ASN A 59 11.60 -15.53 11.65
CA ASN A 59 11.70 -14.10 11.92
C ASN A 59 10.90 -13.71 13.16
N ASN A 60 11.35 -12.66 13.85
CA ASN A 60 10.54 -11.98 14.85
C ASN A 60 9.54 -11.05 14.15
N VAL A 61 8.30 -11.03 14.61
CA VAL A 61 7.24 -10.16 14.05
C VAL A 61 6.63 -9.31 15.16
N GLU A 62 6.39 -8.05 14.86
CA GLU A 62 5.66 -7.12 15.71
C GLU A 62 4.50 -6.51 14.94
N TYR A 63 3.36 -6.32 15.62
CA TYR A 63 2.18 -5.68 15.06
C TYR A 63 1.96 -4.34 15.75
N VAL A 64 1.81 -3.27 14.95
CA VAL A 64 1.63 -1.93 15.47
C VAL A 64 0.37 -1.29 14.89
N PRO A 65 -0.51 -0.72 15.71
CA PRO A 65 -1.60 0.10 15.18
C PRO A 65 -1.03 1.30 14.43
N ALA A 66 -1.46 1.50 13.21
CA ALA A 66 -1.05 2.64 12.40
C ALA A 66 -2.23 3.22 11.63
N ASP A 67 -2.28 4.56 11.58
CA ASP A 67 -3.20 5.26 10.70
C ASP A 67 -2.75 5.11 9.23
N THR A 68 -3.71 4.99 8.34
CA THR A 68 -3.50 4.79 6.91
C THR A 68 -2.59 5.84 6.28
N GLN A 69 -2.77 7.11 6.66
CA GLN A 69 -1.98 8.21 6.10
C GLN A 69 -0.57 8.30 6.71
N ALA A 70 -0.43 7.90 7.97
CA ALA A 70 0.84 7.95 8.69
C ALA A 70 1.80 6.80 8.33
N VAL A 71 1.28 5.69 7.80
CA VAL A 71 2.08 4.48 7.54
C VAL A 71 3.24 4.71 6.58
N TYR A 72 3.09 5.61 5.62
CA TYR A 72 4.15 5.88 4.64
C TYR A 72 5.38 6.53 5.27
N GLU A 73 5.18 7.50 6.15
CA GLU A 73 6.29 8.11 6.86
C GLU A 73 6.91 7.12 7.87
N ALA A 74 6.09 6.28 8.50
CA ALA A 74 6.58 5.21 9.39
C ALA A 74 7.47 4.20 8.64
N ILE A 75 7.12 3.82 7.40
CA ILE A 75 7.97 2.97 6.55
C ILE A 75 9.27 3.70 6.21
N ARG A 76 9.22 4.96 5.81
CA ARG A 76 10.41 5.75 5.47
C ARG A 76 11.37 5.93 6.64
N ASN A 77 10.85 6.04 7.86
CA ASN A 77 11.63 6.15 9.09
C ASN A 77 12.16 4.80 9.60
N GLY A 78 11.64 3.68 9.06
CA GLY A 78 11.97 2.33 9.52
C GLY A 78 11.21 1.88 10.77
N ASP A 79 10.16 2.60 11.15
CA ASP A 79 9.27 2.24 12.26
C ASP A 79 8.28 1.11 11.85
N VAL A 80 8.00 0.99 10.56
CA VAL A 80 7.22 -0.07 9.92
C VAL A 80 8.06 -0.69 8.82
N THR A 81 8.04 -2.02 8.71
CA THR A 81 8.83 -2.73 7.70
C THR A 81 8.07 -2.93 6.39
N ILE A 82 6.81 -3.28 6.47
CA ILE A 82 5.98 -3.62 5.31
C ILE A 82 4.54 -3.15 5.51
N SER A 83 3.94 -2.60 4.46
CA SER A 83 2.50 -2.40 4.36
C SER A 83 1.98 -3.24 3.20
N HIS A 84 1.00 -4.10 3.46
CA HIS A 84 0.58 -5.16 2.55
C HIS A 84 -0.74 -4.87 1.83
N GLU A 85 -1.48 -3.86 2.25
CA GLU A 85 -2.76 -3.48 1.65
C GLU A 85 -2.81 -1.97 1.46
N VAL A 86 -2.48 -1.52 0.24
CA VAL A 86 -2.42 -0.12 -0.15
C VAL A 86 -3.46 0.15 -1.24
N TRP A 87 -4.45 0.96 -0.92
CA TRP A 87 -5.51 1.38 -1.83
C TRP A 87 -5.14 2.70 -2.51
N GLN A 88 -4.41 2.62 -3.61
CA GLN A 88 -3.86 3.80 -4.29
C GLN A 88 -4.93 4.82 -4.70
N SER A 89 -6.11 4.35 -5.11
CA SER A 89 -7.23 5.21 -5.49
C SER A 89 -7.80 6.00 -4.31
N THR A 90 -7.87 5.38 -3.12
CA THR A 90 -8.40 5.99 -1.90
C THR A 90 -7.37 6.86 -1.19
N PHE A 91 -6.12 6.41 -1.14
CA PHE A 91 -5.05 7.14 -0.45
C PHE A 91 -4.54 8.35 -1.25
N GLY A 92 -4.88 8.44 -2.51
CA GLY A 92 -4.65 9.59 -3.37
C GLY A 92 -3.21 10.08 -3.38
N ALA A 93 -3.06 11.39 -3.26
CA ALA A 93 -1.76 12.04 -3.36
C ALA A 93 -0.76 11.60 -2.27
N SER A 94 -1.22 11.13 -1.10
CA SER A 94 -0.31 10.75 -0.01
C SER A 94 0.60 9.58 -0.37
N PHE A 95 0.08 8.55 -1.05
CA PHE A 95 0.88 7.44 -1.56
C PHE A 95 1.93 7.93 -2.58
N TYR A 96 1.48 8.66 -3.61
CA TYR A 96 2.39 9.12 -4.67
C TYR A 96 3.43 10.11 -4.15
N ASN A 97 3.07 10.99 -3.22
CA ASN A 97 4.01 11.90 -2.59
C ASN A 97 5.04 11.16 -1.75
N ALA A 98 4.65 10.10 -1.04
CA ALA A 98 5.56 9.29 -0.26
C ALA A 98 6.55 8.55 -1.18
N MET A 99 6.07 7.97 -2.28
CA MET A 99 6.91 7.33 -3.28
C MET A 99 7.91 8.31 -3.92
N ALA A 100 7.44 9.53 -4.24
CA ALA A 100 8.31 10.57 -4.82
C ALA A 100 9.42 11.05 -3.87
N LYS A 101 9.17 11.04 -2.55
CA LYS A 101 10.18 11.36 -1.54
C LYS A 101 11.27 10.26 -1.42
N GLY A 102 11.00 9.05 -1.90
CA GLY A 102 11.90 7.90 -1.78
C GLY A 102 11.92 7.27 -0.38
N GLY A 103 12.71 6.21 -0.22
CA GLY A 103 12.80 5.44 1.03
C GLY A 103 11.70 4.41 1.20
N ILE A 104 10.85 4.21 0.19
CA ILE A 104 9.83 3.17 0.09
C ILE A 104 10.07 2.41 -1.21
N ILE A 105 9.87 1.11 -1.16
CA ILE A 105 9.91 0.23 -2.33
C ILE A 105 8.50 -0.29 -2.58
N ASP A 106 7.99 -0.06 -3.79
CA ASP A 106 6.76 -0.71 -4.24
C ASP A 106 7.09 -2.15 -4.65
N ALA A 107 6.56 -3.11 -3.89
CA ALA A 107 6.78 -4.53 -4.14
C ALA A 107 5.83 -5.11 -5.19
N GLY A 108 4.94 -4.31 -5.73
CA GLY A 108 3.98 -4.69 -6.75
C GLY A 108 2.54 -4.84 -6.25
N THR A 109 1.65 -5.14 -7.19
CA THR A 109 0.21 -5.22 -6.93
C THR A 109 -0.22 -6.62 -6.50
N HIS A 110 -1.27 -6.68 -5.68
CA HIS A 110 -1.96 -7.93 -5.37
C HIS A 110 -2.58 -8.57 -6.62
N ALA A 111 -2.67 -9.90 -6.61
CA ALA A 111 -3.46 -10.62 -7.61
C ALA A 111 -4.99 -10.45 -7.41
N ALA A 112 -5.41 -10.04 -6.21
CA ALA A 112 -6.81 -9.76 -5.91
C ALA A 112 -7.28 -8.51 -6.64
N MET A 113 -8.37 -8.64 -7.39
CA MET A 113 -9.05 -7.51 -8.01
C MET A 113 -10.01 -6.88 -7.02
N THR A 114 -9.98 -5.56 -6.93
CA THR A 114 -10.82 -4.78 -6.03
C THR A 114 -11.60 -3.72 -6.79
N LEU A 115 -12.77 -3.36 -6.25
CA LEU A 115 -13.60 -2.27 -6.75
C LEU A 115 -13.92 -1.33 -5.59
N GLU A 116 -13.86 -0.03 -5.86
CA GLU A 116 -14.36 1.01 -4.99
C GLU A 116 -15.47 1.74 -5.72
N GLU A 117 -16.68 1.62 -5.23
CA GLU A 117 -17.87 2.16 -5.88
C GLU A 117 -18.79 2.82 -4.85
N MET A 118 -19.64 3.71 -5.34
CA MET A 118 -20.78 4.22 -4.58
C MET A 118 -21.92 3.22 -4.69
N GLY A 119 -22.58 2.94 -3.58
CA GLY A 119 -23.72 2.04 -3.54
C GLY A 119 -24.92 2.68 -2.85
N VAL A 120 -26.10 2.27 -3.27
CA VAL A 120 -27.36 2.55 -2.58
C VAL A 120 -28.03 1.23 -2.19
N PRO A 121 -28.88 1.20 -1.15
CA PRO A 121 -29.64 0.00 -0.85
C PRO A 121 -30.51 -0.43 -2.03
N GLN A 122 -30.59 -1.72 -2.30
CA GLN A 122 -31.31 -2.26 -3.46
C GLN A 122 -32.77 -1.81 -3.51
N TYR A 123 -33.44 -1.72 -2.35
CA TYR A 123 -34.85 -1.28 -2.28
C TYR A 123 -35.07 0.15 -2.84
N VAL A 124 -34.06 1.02 -2.79
CA VAL A 124 -34.15 2.38 -3.36
C VAL A 124 -34.37 2.32 -4.88
N ILE A 125 -33.76 1.33 -5.51
CA ILE A 125 -33.91 1.07 -6.95
C ILE A 125 -35.21 0.33 -7.23
N ASP A 126 -35.51 -0.75 -6.50
CA ASP A 126 -36.66 -1.62 -6.73
C ASP A 126 -37.98 -0.87 -6.56
N ASP A 127 -38.04 0.01 -5.56
CA ASP A 127 -39.22 0.84 -5.27
C ASP A 127 -39.21 2.18 -6.03
N ASN A 128 -38.23 2.42 -6.89
CA ASN A 128 -38.02 3.64 -7.66
C ASN A 128 -38.10 4.92 -6.80
N LEU A 129 -37.49 4.88 -5.60
CA LEU A 129 -37.53 6.00 -4.65
C LEU A 129 -36.69 7.20 -5.10
N CYS A 130 -35.67 6.95 -5.92
CA CYS A 130 -34.85 7.97 -6.56
C CYS A 130 -34.80 7.71 -8.07
N PRO A 131 -35.74 8.26 -8.84
CA PRO A 131 -35.83 8.02 -10.27
C PRO A 131 -34.57 8.48 -11.01
N GLY A 132 -34.03 7.59 -11.84
CA GLY A 132 -32.81 7.83 -12.62
C GLY A 132 -31.60 7.03 -12.13
N LEU A 133 -31.65 6.46 -10.90
CA LEU A 133 -30.64 5.49 -10.49
C LEU A 133 -30.67 4.25 -11.41
N PRO A 134 -29.52 3.65 -11.73
CA PRO A 134 -28.22 3.80 -11.07
C PRO A 134 -27.32 4.94 -11.61
N ASN A 135 -27.82 5.86 -12.43
CA ASN A 135 -27.02 7.02 -12.78
C ASN A 135 -26.83 7.92 -11.55
N TRP A 136 -25.60 8.16 -11.18
CA TRP A 136 -25.24 8.90 -9.96
C TRP A 136 -25.79 10.35 -9.94
N GLU A 137 -25.95 10.97 -11.12
CA GLU A 137 -26.50 12.32 -11.25
C GLU A 137 -27.92 12.44 -10.69
N ALA A 138 -28.65 11.32 -10.61
CA ALA A 138 -29.97 11.28 -10.02
C ALA A 138 -29.97 11.63 -8.52
N LEU A 139 -28.90 11.36 -7.81
CA LEU A 139 -28.75 11.61 -6.37
C LEU A 139 -29.03 13.07 -5.98
N ALA A 140 -28.61 14.00 -6.82
CA ALA A 140 -28.87 15.43 -6.61
C ALA A 140 -30.36 15.81 -6.60
N ASN A 141 -31.23 14.96 -7.14
CA ASN A 141 -32.68 15.23 -7.27
C ASN A 141 -33.54 14.52 -6.21
N CYS A 142 -32.93 13.73 -5.32
CA CYS A 142 -33.67 12.95 -4.33
C CYS A 142 -32.94 12.90 -2.96
N PRO A 143 -32.39 14.02 -2.44
CA PRO A 143 -31.67 14.02 -1.17
C PRO A 143 -32.52 13.56 0.00
N GLU A 144 -33.85 13.78 -0.04
CA GLU A 144 -34.79 13.37 0.99
C GLU A 144 -34.88 11.85 1.19
N VAL A 145 -34.58 11.07 0.15
CA VAL A 145 -34.55 9.58 0.22
C VAL A 145 -33.45 9.10 1.14
N PHE A 146 -32.37 9.85 1.23
CA PHE A 146 -31.18 9.54 2.02
C PHE A 146 -31.06 10.40 3.28
N ALA A 147 -32.05 11.27 3.54
CA ALA A 147 -32.03 12.13 4.70
C ALA A 147 -32.22 11.33 6.00
N THR A 148 -31.55 11.78 7.05
CA THR A 148 -31.67 11.27 8.42
C THR A 148 -32.11 12.38 9.35
N ALA A 149 -32.52 12.06 10.58
CA ALA A 149 -33.00 13.04 11.55
C ALA A 149 -31.93 14.12 11.87
N ASP A 150 -30.67 13.77 11.75
CA ASP A 150 -29.51 14.61 12.04
C ASP A 150 -28.88 15.28 10.79
N SER A 151 -29.36 14.96 9.59
CA SER A 151 -28.81 15.51 8.34
C SER A 151 -29.35 16.90 7.97
N GLY A 152 -30.33 17.41 8.72
CA GLY A 152 -30.91 18.73 8.44
C GLY A 152 -31.67 18.82 7.13
N GLY A 153 -32.18 17.69 6.62
CA GLY A 153 -32.91 17.57 5.35
C GLY A 153 -32.01 17.30 4.14
N LYS A 154 -30.71 17.30 4.32
CA LYS A 154 -29.75 16.87 3.27
C LYS A 154 -29.67 15.35 3.19
N GLY A 155 -29.33 14.83 2.03
CA GLY A 155 -28.96 13.42 1.88
C GLY A 155 -27.70 13.10 2.70
N ARG A 156 -27.73 11.98 3.41
CA ARG A 156 -26.58 11.51 4.16
C ARG A 156 -25.68 10.66 3.29
N TRP A 157 -24.45 11.08 3.16
CA TRP A 157 -23.39 10.25 2.61
C TRP A 157 -22.75 9.42 3.73
N LEU A 158 -22.73 8.10 3.58
CA LEU A 158 -22.10 7.19 4.53
C LEU A 158 -20.75 6.75 3.97
N GLU A 159 -19.68 7.03 4.72
CA GLU A 159 -18.33 6.66 4.34
C GLU A 159 -17.53 6.14 5.53
N GLY A 160 -16.31 5.68 5.25
CA GLY A 160 -15.37 5.28 6.28
C GLY A 160 -14.79 6.47 7.06
N PRO A 161 -13.96 6.18 8.07
CA PRO A 161 -13.28 7.21 8.84
C PRO A 161 -12.44 8.14 7.95
N GLN A 162 -12.36 9.42 8.36
CA GLN A 162 -11.54 10.41 7.64
C GLN A 162 -10.07 9.98 7.46
N SER A 163 -9.55 9.16 8.36
CA SER A 163 -8.19 8.62 8.26
C SER A 163 -7.96 7.76 7.01
N TRP A 164 -9.01 7.24 6.38
CA TRP A 164 -8.87 6.46 5.15
C TRP A 164 -8.62 7.33 3.91
N HIS A 165 -9.24 8.49 3.82
CA HIS A 165 -9.27 9.30 2.59
C HIS A 165 -8.87 10.78 2.79
N GLY A 166 -8.63 11.24 4.03
CA GLY A 166 -8.31 12.65 4.29
C GLY A 166 -9.46 13.59 3.90
N THR A 167 -9.20 14.54 3.02
CA THR A 167 -10.19 15.50 2.49
C THR A 167 -10.80 15.11 1.16
N GLN A 168 -10.44 13.96 0.60
CA GLN A 168 -10.80 13.60 -0.78
C GLN A 168 -12.30 13.40 -0.99
N MET A 169 -13.01 12.83 0.00
CA MET A 169 -14.44 12.57 -0.19
C MET A 169 -15.27 13.86 -0.26
N PRO A 170 -15.12 14.84 0.64
CA PRO A 170 -15.74 16.14 0.46
C PRO A 170 -15.41 16.81 -0.89
N GLU A 171 -14.16 16.72 -1.33
CA GLU A 171 -13.74 17.26 -2.63
C GLU A 171 -14.40 16.53 -3.81
N ARG A 172 -14.57 15.21 -3.71
CA ARG A 172 -15.28 14.42 -4.73
C ARG A 172 -16.77 14.76 -4.78
N LEU A 173 -17.43 14.86 -3.63
CA LEU A 173 -18.85 15.24 -3.56
C LEU A 173 -19.08 16.63 -4.15
N ALA A 174 -18.22 17.60 -3.79
CA ALA A 174 -18.27 18.94 -4.37
C ALA A 174 -18.04 18.92 -5.90
N GLY A 175 -17.09 18.13 -6.37
CA GLY A 175 -16.82 17.96 -7.80
C GLY A 175 -17.98 17.31 -8.58
N LEU A 176 -18.81 16.54 -7.90
CA LEU A 176 -20.02 15.92 -8.44
C LEU A 176 -21.28 16.78 -8.26
N GLY A 177 -21.20 17.91 -7.53
CA GLY A 177 -22.36 18.73 -7.18
C GLY A 177 -23.32 18.03 -6.19
N LEU A 178 -22.77 17.24 -5.27
CA LEU A 178 -23.49 16.47 -4.25
C LEU A 178 -23.16 16.94 -2.82
N ASP A 179 -22.67 18.17 -2.66
CA ASP A 179 -22.22 18.73 -1.38
C ASP A 179 -23.27 19.60 -0.67
N ASP A 180 -24.42 19.84 -1.30
CA ASP A 180 -25.52 20.66 -0.78
C ASP A 180 -26.55 19.88 0.05
#